data_0c65dc87f850f81e28e75f623e2eea5c
#
_entry.id   0c65dc87f850f81e28e75f623e2eea5c
#
_cell.length_a   1.000
_cell.length_b   1.000
_cell.length_c   1.000
_cell.angle_alpha   90.00
_cell.angle_beta   90.00
_cell.angle_gamma   90.00
#
_symmetry.space_group_name_H-M   'P 1'
#
loop_
_entity.id
_entity.type
_entity.pdbx_description
1 polymer ?
#
loop_
_entity_poly.entity_id
_entity_poly.type
_entity_poly.pdbx_seq_one_letter_code
_entity_poly.pdbx_strand_id
1 'polypeptide(L)'
;MFKRIISALSKSLGLAALLACLVSFRAYGDVGVILNETLNESVARVTGSGHTAVYFSRICPDSPIKLRLCRPGENGSVMSNYINLGEDERYEWNIAPFNLYVYGVDDPADRPMFGTDKIKTVLEERYRDRSLAAYCTVKDCLKGDKAEWREMVGANMIRSMYIFVVETTVQQDEDLIAKFNALPNENHFNGMTRNCADFTKNVIDTYFPHSAHRDVINDFGMTSPKAVARTFSHYAQNHPESNFRVLHFSQLPGTIKRSTEPRSGTEQLYRSKKLLIPMVIFADHELPVVAAAYLITGRFNPEREFEKHATIEPVQLNASAPSSPSSTTENARIGSDGALAPVEVQEREEVIGAPGEWGKYRKAFDTMVNQAVQDEIIPDRAYVGRIFKRLDSTGHPTADADGGLWLEVSGANGASKVGLSRNNIFAPGSDPHLAFELLLARVDAALKSPKHSRETMIEFKEDWALLEYARMRIATGAPVTASPAAHGTTAALASAGEK
;
A
#
# COMPACT_ATOMS: atom_id res chain seq x y z
N MET A 1 57.31 -34.74 -6.06
CA MET A 1 56.64 -33.55 -6.59
C MET A 1 55.10 -33.67 -6.49
N PHE A 2 54.52 -34.79 -6.86
CA PHE A 2 53.05 -35.03 -6.84
C PHE A 2 52.36 -34.90 -5.48
N LYS A 3 52.94 -35.36 -4.37
CA LYS A 3 52.36 -35.23 -3.01
C LYS A 3 52.23 -33.80 -2.51
N ARG A 4 53.07 -32.85 -2.98
CA ARG A 4 52.99 -31.44 -2.60
C ARG A 4 51.86 -30.70 -3.33
N ILE A 5 51.55 -31.13 -4.55
CA ILE A 5 50.47 -30.53 -5.37
C ILE A 5 49.10 -30.94 -4.81
N ILE A 6 48.92 -32.19 -4.41
CA ILE A 6 47.68 -32.70 -3.82
C ILE A 6 47.39 -32.03 -2.46
N SER A 7 48.44 -31.80 -1.64
CA SER A 7 48.27 -31.09 -0.36
C SER A 7 47.95 -29.62 -0.51
N ALA A 8 48.43 -28.97 -1.57
CA ALA A 8 48.07 -27.57 -1.86
C ALA A 8 46.64 -27.41 -2.39
N LEU A 9 46.20 -28.36 -3.25
CA LEU A 9 44.80 -28.37 -3.73
C LEU A 9 43.79 -28.65 -2.61
N SER A 10 44.08 -29.56 -1.70
CA SER A 10 43.18 -29.87 -0.58
C SER A 10 43.03 -28.67 0.40
N LYS A 11 44.12 -27.93 0.61
CA LYS A 11 44.07 -26.69 1.45
C LYS A 11 43.33 -25.56 0.78
N SER A 12 43.45 -25.38 -0.54
CA SER A 12 42.69 -24.36 -1.27
C SER A 12 41.21 -24.69 -1.38
N LEU A 13 40.85 -25.97 -1.54
CA LEU A 13 39.44 -26.41 -1.50
C LEU A 13 38.82 -26.22 -0.10
N GLY A 14 39.58 -26.54 0.96
CA GLY A 14 39.13 -26.30 2.34
C GLY A 14 38.92 -24.81 2.66
N LEU A 15 39.78 -23.94 2.17
CA LEU A 15 39.68 -22.50 2.35
C LEU A 15 38.51 -21.90 1.53
N ALA A 16 38.31 -22.39 0.32
CA ALA A 16 37.16 -21.98 -0.51
C ALA A 16 35.81 -22.45 0.06
N ALA A 17 35.76 -23.66 0.63
CA ALA A 17 34.58 -24.15 1.33
C ALA A 17 34.32 -23.38 2.62
N LEU A 18 35.37 -23.00 3.37
CA LEU A 18 35.26 -22.16 4.56
C LEU A 18 34.81 -20.73 4.22
N LEU A 19 35.32 -20.13 3.13
CA LEU A 19 34.87 -18.83 2.63
C LEU A 19 33.44 -18.91 2.09
N ALA A 20 33.04 -19.98 1.42
CA ALA A 20 31.65 -20.17 0.98
C ALA A 20 30.67 -20.35 2.15
N CYS A 21 31.11 -20.97 3.27
CA CYS A 21 30.30 -21.02 4.51
C CYS A 21 30.26 -19.71 5.26
N LEU A 22 31.21 -18.79 5.04
CA LEU A 22 31.20 -17.45 5.65
C LEU A 22 30.36 -16.41 4.86
N VAL A 23 30.02 -16.69 3.62
CA VAL A 23 28.97 -16.01 2.90
C VAL A 23 27.63 -16.62 3.33
N SER A 24 27.32 -16.52 4.60
CA SER A 24 25.95 -16.69 5.05
C SER A 24 25.14 -15.66 4.27
N PHE A 25 24.30 -16.13 3.34
CA PHE A 25 23.24 -15.28 2.78
C PHE A 25 22.43 -14.79 3.97
N ARG A 26 22.73 -13.61 4.45
CA ARG A 26 21.86 -12.93 5.41
C ARG A 26 20.58 -12.70 4.63
N ALA A 27 19.60 -13.56 4.81
CA ALA A 27 18.27 -13.29 4.33
C ALA A 27 17.76 -12.07 5.12
N TYR A 28 17.84 -10.91 4.50
CA TYR A 28 17.30 -9.69 5.08
C TYR A 28 15.79 -9.70 4.95
N GLY A 29 15.09 -9.35 6.02
CA GLY A 29 13.68 -9.00 6.00
C GLY A 29 13.54 -7.52 6.30
N ASP A 30 12.31 -7.09 6.50
CA ASP A 30 11.98 -5.72 6.75
C ASP A 30 11.02 -5.58 7.90
N VAL A 31 11.19 -4.51 8.66
CA VAL A 31 10.17 -3.96 9.55
C VAL A 31 9.92 -2.49 9.19
N GLY A 32 8.68 -2.06 9.32
CA GLY A 32 8.36 -0.67 8.99
C GLY A 32 7.26 -0.08 9.86
N VAL A 33 7.33 1.23 10.03
CA VAL A 33 6.26 2.03 10.62
C VAL A 33 5.29 2.44 9.54
N ILE A 34 4.04 2.04 9.64
CA ILE A 34 2.95 2.51 8.78
C ILE A 34 2.39 3.79 9.39
N LEU A 35 2.36 4.85 8.59
CA LEU A 35 1.68 6.09 8.89
C LEU A 35 0.47 6.24 7.98
N ASN A 36 -0.70 5.97 8.53
CA ASN A 36 -1.98 6.11 7.85
C ASN A 36 -2.50 7.55 7.93
N GLU A 37 -3.02 8.06 6.83
CA GLU A 37 -3.70 9.36 6.81
C GLU A 37 -4.99 9.35 7.63
N THR A 38 -5.46 10.53 7.98
CA THR A 38 -6.64 10.76 8.82
C THR A 38 -7.93 10.63 8.02
N LEU A 39 -8.88 9.82 8.51
CA LEU A 39 -10.17 9.58 7.84
C LEU A 39 -11.15 10.75 7.97
N ASN A 40 -11.25 11.36 9.14
CA ASN A 40 -12.17 12.46 9.40
C ASN A 40 -11.59 13.41 10.44
N GLU A 41 -11.66 14.71 10.16
CA GLU A 41 -11.38 15.74 11.12
C GLU A 41 -12.65 16.05 11.92
N SER A 42 -12.78 15.48 13.11
CA SER A 42 -13.82 15.84 14.06
C SER A 42 -13.19 16.41 15.31
N VAL A 43 -13.59 17.61 15.70
CA VAL A 43 -13.10 18.27 16.93
C VAL A 43 -13.57 17.55 18.20
N ALA A 44 -14.63 16.76 18.11
CA ALA A 44 -15.16 15.99 19.23
C ALA A 44 -14.39 14.68 19.52
N ARG A 45 -13.62 14.21 18.53
CA ARG A 45 -12.66 13.10 18.67
C ARG A 45 -11.30 13.68 18.32
N VAL A 46 -10.25 13.35 19.06
CA VAL A 46 -8.86 13.69 18.72
C VAL A 46 -8.43 12.81 17.52
N THR A 47 -9.03 13.05 16.36
CA THR A 47 -8.94 12.17 15.19
C THR A 47 -7.99 12.69 14.11
N GLY A 48 -7.41 13.88 14.28
CA GLY A 48 -6.50 14.49 13.31
C GLY A 48 -5.12 13.84 13.22
N SER A 49 -4.77 12.92 14.13
CA SER A 49 -3.43 12.33 14.21
C SER A 49 -3.19 11.17 13.23
N GLY A 50 -4.22 10.66 12.56
CA GLY A 50 -4.12 9.45 11.76
C GLY A 50 -4.04 8.18 12.62
N HIS A 51 -3.54 7.10 12.04
CA HIS A 51 -3.31 5.82 12.70
C HIS A 51 -1.93 5.28 12.33
N THR A 52 -1.34 4.43 13.18
CA THR A 52 -0.08 3.77 12.90
C THR A 52 -0.15 2.29 13.20
N ALA A 53 0.60 1.51 12.43
CA ALA A 53 0.71 0.06 12.55
C ALA A 53 2.15 -0.36 12.20
N VAL A 54 2.47 -1.63 12.35
CA VAL A 54 3.80 -2.16 12.04
C VAL A 54 3.71 -3.11 10.84
N TYR A 55 4.52 -2.87 9.84
CA TYR A 55 4.72 -3.74 8.69
C TYR A 55 5.87 -4.70 8.94
N PHE A 56 5.72 -5.95 8.50
CA PHE A 56 6.76 -6.96 8.48
C PHE A 56 6.77 -7.66 7.13
N SER A 57 7.95 -7.85 6.54
CA SER A 57 8.07 -8.60 5.29
C SER A 57 8.18 -10.11 5.51
N ARG A 58 8.67 -10.57 6.67
CA ARG A 58 8.90 -11.99 6.97
C ARG A 58 8.09 -12.56 8.13
N ILE A 59 7.31 -11.74 8.81
CA ILE A 59 6.38 -12.21 9.84
C ILE A 59 5.00 -12.25 9.22
N CYS A 60 4.33 -13.38 9.38
CA CYS A 60 3.00 -13.66 8.87
C CYS A 60 2.07 -14.16 9.99
N PRO A 61 0.76 -14.02 9.84
CA PRO A 61 -0.18 -14.58 10.81
C PRO A 61 -0.17 -16.11 10.76
N ASP A 62 -0.04 -16.75 11.93
CA ASP A 62 -0.47 -18.13 12.14
C ASP A 62 -1.99 -18.15 12.40
N SER A 63 -2.44 -17.11 13.08
CA SER A 63 -3.84 -16.73 13.28
C SER A 63 -3.89 -15.21 13.47
N PRO A 64 -5.07 -14.57 13.51
CA PRO A 64 -5.18 -13.13 13.75
C PRO A 64 -4.47 -12.61 15.01
N ILE A 65 -4.18 -13.48 15.96
CA ILE A 65 -3.56 -13.17 17.26
C ILE A 65 -2.28 -13.98 17.54
N LYS A 66 -1.69 -14.62 16.50
CA LYS A 66 -0.43 -15.38 16.63
C LYS A 66 0.47 -15.17 15.44
N LEU A 67 1.76 -15.11 15.69
CA LEU A 67 2.81 -14.82 14.74
C LEU A 67 3.58 -16.08 14.36
N ARG A 68 4.05 -16.13 13.12
CA ARG A 68 5.05 -17.08 12.62
C ARG A 68 5.93 -16.44 11.54
N LEU A 69 7.02 -17.06 11.18
CA LEU A 69 7.72 -16.70 9.95
C LEU A 69 6.83 -17.00 8.73
N CYS A 70 6.94 -16.14 7.71
CA CYS A 70 6.23 -16.33 6.45
C CYS A 70 6.70 -17.58 5.73
N ARG A 71 5.79 -18.26 5.05
CA ARG A 71 6.08 -19.34 4.12
C ARG A 71 6.50 -18.77 2.77
N PRO A 72 7.21 -19.54 1.92
CA PRO A 72 7.53 -19.10 0.57
C PRO A 72 6.27 -18.63 -0.18
N GLY A 73 6.35 -17.45 -0.80
CA GLY A 73 5.23 -16.85 -1.54
C GLY A 73 4.30 -15.95 -0.71
N GLU A 74 4.45 -15.89 0.60
CA GLU A 74 3.72 -14.92 1.42
C GLU A 74 4.45 -13.56 1.46
N ASN A 75 3.69 -12.45 1.39
CA ASN A 75 4.21 -11.10 1.25
C ASN A 75 4.27 -10.31 2.58
N GLY A 76 4.40 -11.02 3.69
CA GLY A 76 4.46 -10.38 4.99
C GLY A 76 3.09 -10.01 5.55
N SER A 77 3.09 -9.11 6.53
CA SER A 77 1.88 -8.77 7.28
C SER A 77 1.92 -7.39 7.90
N VAL A 78 0.79 -6.99 8.45
CA VAL A 78 0.64 -5.77 9.25
C VAL A 78 0.05 -6.12 10.61
N MET A 79 0.74 -5.69 11.66
CA MET A 79 0.26 -5.77 13.04
C MET A 79 -0.28 -4.40 13.46
N SER A 80 -1.50 -4.37 13.93
CA SER A 80 -2.17 -3.16 14.41
C SER A 80 -2.67 -3.34 15.84
N ASN A 81 -2.74 -2.23 16.55
CA ASN A 81 -3.19 -2.18 17.95
C ASN A 81 -4.70 -1.96 18.03
N TYR A 82 -5.25 -2.28 19.17
CA TYR A 82 -6.64 -2.15 19.63
C TYR A 82 -7.69 -2.66 18.64
N ILE A 83 -7.74 -3.94 18.50
CA ILE A 83 -8.74 -4.57 17.62
C ILE A 83 -9.75 -5.31 18.47
N ASN A 84 -10.98 -4.79 18.45
CA ASN A 84 -12.11 -5.54 18.92
C ASN A 84 -12.47 -6.57 17.84
N LEU A 85 -12.20 -7.83 18.12
CA LEU A 85 -12.72 -8.95 17.33
C LEU A 85 -14.17 -9.26 17.72
N GLY A 86 -14.63 -8.71 18.85
CA GLY A 86 -15.98 -8.77 19.36
C GLY A 86 -16.21 -7.69 20.40
N GLU A 87 -17.46 -7.51 20.88
CA GLU A 87 -17.76 -6.50 21.90
C GLU A 87 -17.07 -6.79 23.24
N ASP A 88 -16.81 -8.07 23.54
CA ASP A 88 -16.30 -8.53 24.84
C ASP A 88 -14.83 -8.94 24.83
N GLU A 89 -14.25 -9.28 23.66
CA GLU A 89 -12.85 -9.69 23.55
C GLU A 89 -12.00 -8.56 22.98
N ARG A 90 -11.15 -8.00 23.81
CA ARG A 90 -10.24 -6.91 23.47
C ARG A 90 -8.83 -7.44 23.40
N TYR A 91 -8.32 -7.57 22.20
CA TYR A 91 -6.91 -7.87 21.99
C TYR A 91 -6.09 -6.59 21.92
N GLU A 92 -4.87 -6.60 22.47
CA GLU A 92 -3.95 -5.49 22.36
C GLU A 92 -3.51 -5.28 20.89
N TRP A 93 -3.38 -6.39 20.16
CA TRP A 93 -2.97 -6.36 18.76
C TRP A 93 -3.63 -7.49 17.96
N ASN A 94 -3.71 -7.24 16.66
CA ASN A 94 -4.10 -8.20 15.63
C ASN A 94 -3.11 -8.11 14.47
N ILE A 95 -2.94 -9.22 13.74
CA ILE A 95 -2.08 -9.29 12.57
C ILE A 95 -2.88 -9.79 11.38
N ALA A 96 -2.71 -9.13 10.21
CA ALA A 96 -3.33 -9.52 8.96
C ALA A 96 -2.27 -9.62 7.86
N PRO A 97 -2.44 -10.49 6.84
CA PRO A 97 -1.59 -10.50 5.66
C PRO A 97 -1.49 -9.11 5.03
N PHE A 98 -0.31 -8.75 4.53
CA PHE A 98 -0.05 -7.42 3.97
C PHE A 98 -1.03 -7.02 2.86
N ASN A 99 -1.23 -7.91 1.87
CA ASN A 99 -2.14 -7.63 0.76
C ASN A 99 -3.58 -7.42 1.21
N LEU A 100 -4.01 -8.21 2.19
CA LEU A 100 -5.34 -8.06 2.79
C LEU A 100 -5.45 -6.70 3.49
N TYR A 101 -4.46 -6.32 4.29
CA TYR A 101 -4.44 -5.03 4.97
C TYR A 101 -4.52 -3.88 3.97
N VAL A 102 -3.68 -3.88 2.95
CA VAL A 102 -3.63 -2.79 1.97
C VAL A 102 -4.83 -2.81 1.03
N TYR A 103 -5.12 -3.95 0.41
CA TYR A 103 -6.05 -4.06 -0.72
C TYR A 103 -7.36 -4.77 -0.40
N GLY A 104 -7.46 -5.46 0.71
CA GLY A 104 -8.63 -6.27 1.08
C GLY A 104 -8.72 -7.63 0.38
N VAL A 105 -7.67 -8.04 -0.34
CA VAL A 105 -7.59 -9.28 -1.13
C VAL A 105 -6.27 -10.02 -0.88
N ASP A 106 -6.23 -11.30 -1.19
CA ASP A 106 -5.02 -12.11 -1.00
C ASP A 106 -4.00 -11.86 -2.13
N ASP A 107 -4.47 -11.80 -3.39
CA ASP A 107 -3.65 -11.49 -4.55
C ASP A 107 -3.77 -10.00 -4.92
N PRO A 108 -2.67 -9.24 -4.99
CA PRO A 108 -2.69 -7.83 -5.39
C PRO A 108 -3.29 -7.59 -6.79
N ALA A 109 -3.24 -8.57 -7.67
CA ALA A 109 -3.82 -8.47 -9.00
C ALA A 109 -5.36 -8.48 -8.99
N ASP A 110 -5.95 -8.98 -7.90
CA ASP A 110 -7.40 -8.96 -7.66
C ASP A 110 -7.87 -7.69 -6.92
N ARG A 111 -6.96 -6.75 -6.65
CA ARG A 111 -7.30 -5.49 -5.97
C ARG A 111 -8.37 -4.71 -6.72
N PRO A 112 -9.37 -4.17 -6.00
CA PRO A 112 -10.40 -3.35 -6.62
C PRO A 112 -9.83 -2.13 -7.33
N MET A 113 -10.42 -1.77 -8.45
CA MET A 113 -10.00 -0.62 -9.24
C MET A 113 -10.60 0.70 -8.74
N PHE A 114 -11.61 0.67 -7.87
CA PHE A 114 -12.14 1.85 -7.19
C PHE A 114 -12.72 1.50 -5.82
N GLY A 115 -12.77 2.48 -4.92
CA GLY A 115 -13.23 2.31 -3.54
C GLY A 115 -14.63 2.86 -3.32
N THR A 116 -15.52 2.02 -2.80
CA THR A 116 -16.83 2.42 -2.27
C THR A 116 -17.10 1.70 -0.95
N ASP A 117 -17.99 2.25 -0.12
CA ASP A 117 -18.37 1.58 1.13
C ASP A 117 -18.95 0.18 0.88
N LYS A 118 -19.71 0.01 -0.22
CA LYS A 118 -20.27 -1.29 -0.60
C LYS A 118 -19.18 -2.32 -0.93
N ILE A 119 -18.18 -1.95 -1.75
CA ILE A 119 -17.07 -2.86 -2.10
C ILE A 119 -16.28 -3.21 -0.84
N LYS A 120 -16.00 -2.21 -0.01
CA LYS A 120 -15.30 -2.44 1.25
C LYS A 120 -16.06 -3.41 2.16
N THR A 121 -17.37 -3.27 2.28
CA THR A 121 -18.22 -4.17 3.06
C THR A 121 -18.12 -5.62 2.58
N VAL A 122 -18.17 -5.86 1.26
CA VAL A 122 -18.02 -7.23 0.71
C VAL A 122 -16.66 -7.85 1.08
N LEU A 123 -15.58 -7.06 1.02
CA LEU A 123 -14.25 -7.54 1.40
C LEU A 123 -14.13 -7.81 2.91
N GLU A 124 -14.71 -6.95 3.72
CA GLU A 124 -14.77 -7.11 5.18
C GLU A 124 -15.55 -8.37 5.57
N GLU A 125 -16.71 -8.59 4.96
CA GLU A 125 -17.53 -9.79 5.18
C GLU A 125 -16.76 -11.05 4.81
N ARG A 126 -16.07 -11.04 3.67
CA ARG A 126 -15.23 -12.15 3.23
C ARG A 126 -14.10 -12.45 4.20
N TYR A 127 -13.39 -11.43 4.69
CA TYR A 127 -12.34 -11.61 5.70
C TYR A 127 -12.89 -12.14 7.01
N ARG A 128 -13.99 -11.57 7.47
CA ARG A 128 -14.70 -12.01 8.66
C ARG A 128 -15.01 -13.50 8.60
N ASP A 129 -15.67 -13.94 7.54
CA ASP A 129 -16.14 -15.32 7.40
C ASP A 129 -14.97 -16.32 7.28
N ARG A 130 -13.87 -15.91 6.66
CA ARG A 130 -12.70 -16.77 6.48
C ARG A 130 -11.79 -16.81 7.70
N SER A 131 -11.57 -15.69 8.35
CA SER A 131 -10.44 -15.51 9.28
C SER A 131 -10.88 -15.24 10.72
N LEU A 132 -12.04 -14.63 10.93
CA LEU A 132 -12.47 -14.18 12.26
C LEU A 132 -13.55 -15.05 12.89
N ALA A 133 -14.24 -15.92 12.14
CA ALA A 133 -15.34 -16.73 12.65
C ALA A 133 -14.97 -17.58 13.88
N ALA A 134 -13.74 -18.10 13.93
CA ALA A 134 -13.25 -18.89 15.07
C ALA A 134 -12.94 -18.08 16.34
N TYR A 135 -12.80 -16.75 16.19
CA TYR A 135 -12.43 -15.82 17.28
C TYR A 135 -13.61 -15.03 17.81
N CYS A 136 -14.78 -15.30 17.29
CA CYS A 136 -16.00 -14.60 17.61
C CYS A 136 -16.91 -15.48 18.43
N THR A 137 -16.92 -15.26 19.73
CA THR A 137 -17.68 -16.09 20.69
C THR A 137 -19.06 -15.52 21.01
N VAL A 138 -19.32 -14.23 20.70
CA VAL A 138 -20.62 -13.59 20.96
C VAL A 138 -21.44 -13.43 19.68
N LYS A 139 -22.77 -13.52 19.84
CA LYS A 139 -23.75 -13.64 18.74
C LYS A 139 -23.63 -12.57 17.65
N ASP A 140 -23.22 -11.37 17.97
CA ASP A 140 -23.17 -10.22 17.04
C ASP A 140 -21.77 -9.63 16.85
N CYS A 141 -20.73 -10.31 17.33
CA CYS A 141 -19.36 -9.81 17.32
C CYS A 141 -18.83 -9.49 15.90
N LEU A 142 -19.34 -10.18 14.91
CA LEU A 142 -18.94 -9.99 13.52
C LEU A 142 -19.79 -8.95 12.76
N LYS A 143 -20.91 -8.51 13.34
CA LYS A 143 -21.89 -7.69 12.64
C LYS A 143 -21.84 -6.20 12.99
N GLY A 144 -21.06 -5.82 14.01
CA GLY A 144 -21.03 -4.45 14.50
C GLY A 144 -20.36 -3.48 13.52
N ASP A 145 -21.06 -2.39 13.15
CA ASP A 145 -20.51 -1.29 12.35
C ASP A 145 -19.30 -0.60 13.01
N LYS A 146 -19.06 -0.88 14.29
CA LYS A 146 -17.99 -0.28 15.11
C LYS A 146 -16.79 -1.20 15.32
N ALA A 147 -16.79 -2.40 14.74
CA ALA A 147 -15.69 -3.34 14.89
C ALA A 147 -14.41 -2.81 14.23
N GLU A 148 -13.39 -2.56 15.04
CA GLU A 148 -12.15 -1.89 14.60
C GLU A 148 -11.28 -2.77 13.67
N TRP A 149 -11.47 -4.11 13.69
CA TRP A 149 -10.84 -5.01 12.73
C TRP A 149 -11.14 -4.64 11.26
N ARG A 150 -12.26 -3.94 11.00
CA ARG A 150 -12.63 -3.50 9.64
C ARG A 150 -11.61 -2.54 9.04
N GLU A 151 -10.89 -1.79 9.84
CA GLU A 151 -9.80 -0.93 9.37
C GLU A 151 -8.59 -1.71 8.85
N MET A 152 -8.46 -2.99 9.21
CA MET A 152 -7.38 -3.88 8.74
C MET A 152 -7.65 -4.52 7.37
N VAL A 153 -8.78 -4.23 6.74
CA VAL A 153 -9.16 -4.82 5.46
C VAL A 153 -9.28 -3.72 4.41
N GLY A 154 -8.38 -3.70 3.42
CA GLY A 154 -8.44 -2.74 2.32
C GLY A 154 -8.24 -1.30 2.79
N ALA A 155 -7.22 -1.04 3.59
CA ALA A 155 -6.95 0.28 4.15
C ALA A 155 -6.78 1.36 3.08
N ASN A 156 -6.25 1.02 1.89
CA ASN A 156 -6.08 1.98 0.79
C ASN A 156 -7.40 2.43 0.14
N MET A 157 -8.54 1.77 0.42
CA MET A 157 -9.83 2.28 -0.03
C MET A 157 -10.25 3.53 0.72
N ILE A 158 -9.91 3.62 2.00
CA ILE A 158 -10.36 4.66 2.90
C ILE A 158 -9.31 5.75 3.16
N ARG A 159 -8.01 5.43 2.98
CA ARG A 159 -6.91 6.37 3.27
C ARG A 159 -5.64 6.06 2.48
N SER A 160 -4.80 7.06 2.28
CA SER A 160 -3.41 6.87 1.85
C SER A 160 -2.54 6.49 3.05
N MET A 161 -1.40 5.84 2.77
CA MET A 161 -0.44 5.44 3.81
C MET A 161 0.99 5.52 3.31
N TYR A 162 1.90 5.79 4.25
CA TYR A 162 3.35 5.71 4.06
C TYR A 162 3.91 4.62 4.94
N ILE A 163 4.88 3.85 4.45
CA ILE A 163 5.58 2.84 5.24
C ILE A 163 7.06 3.20 5.25
N PHE A 164 7.59 3.46 6.42
CA PHE A 164 8.99 3.77 6.67
C PHE A 164 9.69 2.49 7.05
N VAL A 165 10.53 1.96 6.16
CA VAL A 165 11.02 0.57 6.20
C VAL A 165 12.52 0.54 6.45
N VAL A 166 12.98 -0.39 7.27
CA VAL A 166 14.38 -0.74 7.50
C VAL A 166 14.56 -2.25 7.48
N GLU A 167 15.78 -2.70 7.17
CA GLU A 167 16.12 -4.13 7.14
C GLU A 167 16.22 -4.75 8.52
N THR A 168 15.83 -6.03 8.63
CA THR A 168 15.93 -6.87 9.82
C THR A 168 16.65 -8.17 9.53
N THR A 169 17.18 -8.81 10.58
CA THR A 169 17.73 -10.17 10.52
C THR A 169 16.66 -11.20 10.86
N VAL A 170 16.83 -12.44 10.42
CA VAL A 170 15.93 -13.55 10.77
C VAL A 170 15.83 -13.71 12.29
N GLN A 171 16.95 -13.59 12.99
CA GLN A 171 16.98 -13.74 14.45
C GLN A 171 16.12 -12.68 15.15
N GLN A 172 16.17 -11.43 14.70
CA GLN A 172 15.32 -10.37 15.25
C GLN A 172 13.83 -10.66 15.05
N ASP A 173 13.45 -11.21 13.89
CA ASP A 173 12.07 -11.60 13.62
C ASP A 173 11.63 -12.78 14.50
N GLU A 174 12.49 -13.80 14.66
CA GLU A 174 12.23 -14.96 15.54
C GLU A 174 12.10 -14.52 17.00
N ASP A 175 12.95 -13.63 17.48
CA ASP A 175 12.90 -13.08 18.85
C ASP A 175 11.60 -12.30 19.08
N LEU A 176 11.14 -11.51 18.10
CA LEU A 176 9.85 -10.81 18.18
C LEU A 176 8.69 -11.82 18.24
N ILE A 177 8.69 -12.82 17.34
CA ILE A 177 7.65 -13.86 17.30
C ILE A 177 7.57 -14.57 18.65
N ALA A 178 8.70 -15.00 19.19
CA ALA A 178 8.77 -15.69 20.48
C ALA A 178 8.22 -14.82 21.60
N LYS A 179 8.63 -13.53 21.65
CA LYS A 179 8.18 -12.56 22.64
C LYS A 179 6.68 -12.35 22.59
N PHE A 180 6.12 -12.03 21.41
CA PHE A 180 4.71 -11.68 21.30
C PHE A 180 3.79 -12.90 21.45
N ASN A 181 4.21 -14.10 21.03
CA ASN A 181 3.44 -15.32 21.24
C ASN A 181 3.43 -15.82 22.70
N ALA A 182 4.43 -15.41 23.51
CA ALA A 182 4.53 -15.78 24.93
C ALA A 182 3.75 -14.82 25.86
N LEU A 183 3.49 -13.58 25.43
CA LEU A 183 2.80 -12.56 26.22
C LEU A 183 1.27 -12.71 26.07
N PRO A 184 0.51 -12.39 27.13
CA PRO A 184 -0.93 -12.21 27.00
C PRO A 184 -1.25 -11.11 25.99
N ASN A 185 -2.15 -11.38 25.06
CA ASN A 185 -2.63 -10.40 24.11
C ASN A 185 -3.92 -9.75 24.64
N GLU A 186 -3.78 -8.96 25.68
CA GLU A 186 -4.90 -8.31 26.38
C GLU A 186 -4.84 -6.80 26.21
N ASN A 187 -5.94 -6.20 25.78
CA ASN A 187 -6.00 -4.78 25.50
C ASN A 187 -6.14 -3.94 26.79
N HIS A 188 -5.19 -3.03 26.94
CA HIS A 188 -5.19 -1.99 27.97
C HIS A 188 -5.18 -0.58 27.32
N PHE A 189 -5.90 -0.38 26.23
CA PHE A 189 -5.91 0.84 25.46
C PHE A 189 -6.23 2.07 26.32
N ASN A 190 -5.38 3.09 26.19
CA ASN A 190 -5.57 4.41 26.74
C ASN A 190 -5.08 5.44 25.72
N GLY A 191 -5.96 6.31 25.25
CA GLY A 191 -5.65 7.29 24.19
C GLY A 191 -4.45 8.21 24.47
N MET A 192 -4.03 8.36 25.73
CA MET A 192 -2.92 9.23 26.12
C MET A 192 -1.57 8.49 26.29
N THR A 193 -1.59 7.25 26.79
CA THR A 193 -0.35 6.59 27.23
C THR A 193 -0.18 5.16 26.69
N ARG A 194 -1.20 4.60 26.05
CA ARG A 194 -1.20 3.26 25.46
C ARG A 194 -2.09 3.23 24.22
N ASN A 195 -1.77 4.11 23.27
CA ASN A 195 -2.46 4.19 21.99
C ASN A 195 -1.71 3.42 20.88
N CYS A 196 -2.21 3.47 19.66
CA CYS A 196 -1.59 2.80 18.51
C CYS A 196 -0.14 3.24 18.27
N ALA A 197 0.19 4.50 18.57
CA ALA A 197 1.54 5.01 18.38
C ALA A 197 2.49 4.51 19.49
N ASP A 198 2.04 4.41 20.74
CA ASP A 198 2.82 3.79 21.83
C ASP A 198 3.08 2.31 21.53
N PHE A 199 2.06 1.59 21.04
CA PHE A 199 2.21 0.19 20.64
C PHE A 199 3.24 0.04 19.51
N THR A 200 3.07 0.78 18.40
CA THR A 200 4.00 0.75 17.26
C THR A 200 5.42 1.06 17.68
N LYS A 201 5.60 2.12 18.51
CA LYS A 201 6.89 2.46 19.10
C LYS A 201 7.50 1.29 19.86
N ASN A 202 6.71 0.62 20.72
CA ASN A 202 7.21 -0.49 21.55
C ASN A 202 7.61 -1.71 20.71
N VAL A 203 6.89 -2.00 19.62
CA VAL A 203 7.25 -3.06 18.67
C VAL A 203 8.57 -2.72 17.97
N ILE A 204 8.69 -1.51 17.42
CA ILE A 204 9.89 -1.04 16.72
C ILE A 204 11.10 -1.01 17.65
N ASP A 205 10.94 -0.55 18.90
CA ASP A 205 12.01 -0.53 19.90
C ASP A 205 12.47 -1.94 20.30
N THR A 206 11.72 -2.99 19.99
CA THR A 206 12.20 -4.37 20.15
C THR A 206 13.30 -4.71 19.14
N TYR A 207 13.21 -4.18 17.93
CA TYR A 207 14.25 -4.34 16.89
C TYR A 207 15.41 -3.35 17.09
N PHE A 208 15.07 -2.12 17.34
CA PHE A 208 15.99 -0.97 17.37
C PHE A 208 15.71 -0.15 18.63
N PRO A 209 16.34 -0.48 19.76
CA PRO A 209 16.11 0.22 21.02
C PRO A 209 16.26 1.74 20.90
N HIS A 210 15.28 2.47 21.39
CA HIS A 210 15.23 3.93 21.35
C HIS A 210 15.18 4.55 19.93
N SER A 211 14.73 3.83 18.92
CA SER A 211 14.61 4.37 17.57
C SER A 211 13.36 5.23 17.38
N ALA A 212 12.32 4.99 18.15
CA ALA A 212 11.08 5.76 18.12
C ALA A 212 10.79 6.44 19.44
N HIS A 213 10.41 7.72 19.39
CA HIS A 213 10.24 8.54 20.61
C HIS A 213 8.89 9.24 20.63
N ARG A 214 8.41 9.47 21.85
CA ARG A 214 7.32 10.40 22.14
C ARG A 214 7.81 11.84 21.97
N ASP A 215 7.00 12.67 21.34
CA ASP A 215 7.25 14.10 21.25
C ASP A 215 6.44 14.84 22.32
N VAL A 216 7.06 15.03 23.48
CA VAL A 216 6.37 15.59 24.65
C VAL A 216 5.85 17.01 24.39
N ILE A 217 6.59 17.82 23.62
CA ILE A 217 6.23 19.23 23.38
C ILE A 217 5.18 19.34 22.28
N ASN A 218 5.44 18.72 21.14
CA ASN A 218 4.56 18.89 19.97
C ASN A 218 3.25 18.08 20.07
N ASP A 219 3.21 17.06 20.90
CA ASP A 219 2.04 16.20 21.09
C ASP A 219 1.48 16.26 22.53
N PHE A 220 1.88 17.27 23.30
CA PHE A 220 1.37 17.53 24.67
C PHE A 220 1.47 16.31 25.59
N GLY A 221 2.59 15.58 25.51
CA GLY A 221 2.85 14.40 26.33
C GLY A 221 2.23 13.10 25.81
N MET A 222 1.44 13.13 24.73
CA MET A 222 0.95 11.94 24.03
C MET A 222 1.99 11.42 23.04
N THR A 223 1.87 10.18 22.62
CA THR A 223 2.58 9.67 21.46
C THR A 223 1.65 9.77 20.23
N SER A 224 2.08 10.47 19.19
CA SER A 224 1.32 10.55 17.94
C SER A 224 1.91 9.65 16.87
N PRO A 225 1.10 9.16 15.91
CA PRO A 225 1.56 8.44 14.73
C PRO A 225 2.65 9.19 13.96
N LYS A 226 2.47 10.51 13.81
CA LYS A 226 3.43 11.38 13.12
C LYS A 226 4.77 11.48 13.85
N ALA A 227 4.77 11.54 15.20
CA ALA A 227 6.00 11.58 15.99
C ALA A 227 6.78 10.26 15.87
N VAL A 228 6.10 9.11 15.92
CA VAL A 228 6.75 7.81 15.76
C VAL A 228 7.38 7.70 14.37
N ALA A 229 6.65 7.99 13.30
CA ALA A 229 7.17 7.96 11.94
C ALA A 229 8.37 8.90 11.76
N ARG A 230 8.30 10.15 12.30
CA ARG A 230 9.37 11.13 12.22
C ARG A 230 10.63 10.67 12.92
N THR A 231 10.50 10.25 14.19
CA THR A 231 11.68 9.89 15.01
C THR A 231 12.32 8.61 14.48
N PHE A 232 11.53 7.64 14.05
CA PHE A 232 12.04 6.44 13.41
C PHE A 232 12.73 6.73 12.07
N SER A 233 12.19 7.63 11.24
CA SER A 233 12.86 8.07 10.00
C SER A 233 14.20 8.74 10.28
N HIS A 234 14.28 9.60 11.30
CA HIS A 234 15.53 10.23 11.70
C HIS A 234 16.56 9.20 12.20
N TYR A 235 16.11 8.24 13.02
CA TYR A 235 16.97 7.15 13.45
C TYR A 235 17.54 6.39 12.24
N ALA A 236 16.69 5.96 11.34
CA ALA A 236 17.08 5.18 10.17
C ALA A 236 18.03 5.94 9.23
N GLN A 237 17.82 7.24 9.01
CA GLN A 237 18.70 8.09 8.22
C GLN A 237 20.10 8.25 8.83
N ASN A 238 20.22 8.16 10.16
CA ASN A 238 21.50 8.20 10.86
C ASN A 238 22.20 6.82 10.94
N HIS A 239 21.51 5.75 10.44
CA HIS A 239 21.99 4.38 10.41
C HIS A 239 21.90 3.85 8.96
N PRO A 240 22.82 4.26 8.07
CA PRO A 240 22.75 3.91 6.64
C PRO A 240 22.81 2.39 6.41
N GLU A 241 23.37 1.63 7.34
CA GLU A 241 23.36 0.16 7.32
C GLU A 241 21.97 -0.44 7.46
N SER A 242 20.96 0.34 7.85
CA SER A 242 19.57 -0.10 7.97
C SER A 242 18.82 -0.18 6.64
N ASN A 243 19.45 0.29 5.57
CA ASN A 243 18.85 0.36 4.22
C ASN A 243 17.45 0.99 4.21
N PHE A 244 17.39 2.21 4.76
CA PHE A 244 16.13 2.95 4.94
C PHE A 244 15.47 3.29 3.61
N ARG A 245 14.17 3.00 3.51
CA ARG A 245 13.35 3.33 2.36
C ARG A 245 11.90 3.63 2.75
N VAL A 246 11.18 4.31 1.88
CA VAL A 246 9.79 4.69 2.11
C VAL A 246 8.92 4.19 0.98
N LEU A 247 7.84 3.50 1.34
CA LEU A 247 6.80 3.06 0.40
C LEU A 247 5.57 3.95 0.58
N HIS A 248 4.82 4.17 -0.50
CA HIS A 248 3.58 4.94 -0.47
C HIS A 248 2.46 4.19 -1.18
N PHE A 249 1.31 4.13 -0.53
CA PHE A 249 0.08 3.55 -1.08
C PHE A 249 -1.00 4.63 -1.10
N SER A 250 -1.35 5.09 -2.30
CA SER A 250 -2.39 6.10 -2.48
C SER A 250 -3.76 5.53 -2.19
N GLN A 251 -4.65 6.37 -1.64
CA GLN A 251 -6.05 6.00 -1.52
C GLN A 251 -6.66 5.75 -2.90
N LEU A 252 -7.39 4.63 -3.06
CA LEU A 252 -8.10 4.30 -4.30
C LEU A 252 -9.05 5.43 -4.71
N PRO A 253 -9.15 5.75 -6.00
CA PRO A 253 -10.21 6.62 -6.48
C PRO A 253 -11.59 5.99 -6.24
N GLY A 254 -12.62 6.80 -6.08
CA GLY A 254 -13.98 6.29 -5.85
C GLY A 254 -14.89 7.30 -5.19
N THR A 255 -15.88 6.81 -4.42
CA THR A 255 -16.87 7.65 -3.73
C THR A 255 -16.53 7.92 -2.28
N ILE A 256 -15.60 7.17 -1.68
CA ILE A 256 -15.14 7.40 -0.30
C ILE A 256 -14.39 8.72 -0.23
N LYS A 257 -14.71 9.52 0.79
CA LYS A 257 -14.05 10.81 1.02
C LYS A 257 -12.54 10.65 1.13
N ARG A 258 -11.79 11.55 0.51
CA ARG A 258 -10.33 11.57 0.60
C ARG A 258 -9.85 11.78 2.02
N SER A 259 -8.86 11.00 2.41
CA SER A 259 -8.13 11.18 3.65
C SER A 259 -7.26 12.44 3.62
N THR A 260 -6.76 12.84 4.75
CA THR A 260 -5.90 14.02 4.90
C THR A 260 -4.62 13.65 5.67
N GLU A 261 -3.57 14.42 5.45
CA GLU A 261 -2.28 14.20 6.14
C GLU A 261 -2.45 14.15 7.66
N PRO A 262 -1.78 13.21 8.34
CA PRO A 262 -1.81 13.13 9.79
C PRO A 262 -1.12 14.35 10.41
N ARG A 263 -1.66 14.81 11.53
CA ARG A 263 -1.20 16.01 12.23
C ARG A 263 -0.66 15.68 13.61
N SER A 264 0.39 16.39 14.02
CA SER A 264 0.82 16.43 15.42
C SER A 264 -0.20 17.18 16.28
N GLY A 265 -0.12 17.05 17.58
CA GLY A 265 -0.96 17.79 18.54
C GLY A 265 -0.91 19.30 18.32
N THR A 266 0.28 19.84 18.12
CA THR A 266 0.49 21.27 17.82
C THR A 266 -0.19 21.69 16.52
N GLU A 267 -0.07 20.92 15.44
CA GLU A 267 -0.74 21.23 14.16
C GLU A 267 -2.28 21.20 14.29
N GLN A 268 -2.81 20.27 15.08
CA GLN A 268 -4.24 20.19 15.36
C GLN A 268 -4.70 21.42 16.14
N LEU A 269 -3.92 21.85 17.14
CA LEU A 269 -4.21 23.05 17.93
C LEU A 269 -4.32 24.29 17.05
N TYR A 270 -3.28 24.58 16.23
CA TYR A 270 -3.24 25.79 15.40
C TYR A 270 -4.29 25.81 14.30
N ARG A 271 -4.76 24.66 13.83
CA ARG A 271 -5.83 24.59 12.82
C ARG A 271 -7.24 24.59 13.40
N SER A 272 -7.39 24.29 14.69
CA SER A 272 -8.68 24.26 15.35
C SER A 272 -9.01 25.60 16.01
N LYS A 273 -9.89 26.40 15.39
CA LYS A 273 -10.37 27.66 16.00
C LYS A 273 -10.97 27.45 17.39
N LYS A 274 -11.58 26.29 17.64
CA LYS A 274 -12.21 25.96 18.93
C LYS A 274 -11.17 25.69 20.04
N LEU A 275 -9.99 25.18 19.69
CA LEU A 275 -8.90 24.96 20.64
C LEU A 275 -8.00 26.18 20.75
N LEU A 276 -7.71 26.84 19.63
CA LEU A 276 -6.81 27.98 19.58
C LEU A 276 -7.36 29.19 20.38
N ILE A 277 -8.64 29.52 20.25
CA ILE A 277 -9.24 30.68 20.95
C ILE A 277 -9.11 30.56 22.47
N PRO A 278 -9.52 29.47 23.15
CA PRO A 278 -9.28 29.31 24.58
C PRO A 278 -7.81 29.38 24.95
N MET A 279 -6.92 28.74 24.17
CA MET A 279 -5.49 28.78 24.49
C MET A 279 -4.87 30.16 24.34
N VAL A 280 -5.26 30.95 23.34
CA VAL A 280 -4.82 32.36 23.24
C VAL A 280 -5.27 33.17 24.45
N ILE A 281 -6.42 32.85 25.02
CA ILE A 281 -6.94 33.57 26.22
C ILE A 281 -6.23 33.13 27.51
N PHE A 282 -5.93 31.82 27.64
CA PHE A 282 -5.47 31.24 28.92
C PHE A 282 -3.99 30.88 28.95
N ALA A 283 -3.31 30.79 27.80
CA ALA A 283 -1.93 30.31 27.65
C ALA A 283 -1.16 31.13 26.59
N ASP A 284 -1.29 32.43 26.59
CA ASP A 284 -0.69 33.33 25.57
C ASP A 284 0.84 33.28 25.55
N HIS A 285 1.49 33.07 26.68
CA HIS A 285 2.95 33.01 26.80
C HIS A 285 3.55 31.69 26.34
N GLU A 286 2.83 30.58 26.45
CA GLU A 286 3.29 29.25 26.06
C GLU A 286 3.12 28.98 24.53
N LEU A 287 2.16 29.63 23.89
CA LEU A 287 1.91 29.43 22.45
C LEU A 287 3.14 29.74 21.56
N PRO A 288 3.87 30.85 21.75
CA PRO A 288 5.08 31.11 20.97
C PRO A 288 6.19 30.07 21.21
N VAL A 289 6.31 29.53 22.42
CA VAL A 289 7.28 28.50 22.75
C VAL A 289 6.93 27.19 22.05
N VAL A 290 5.67 26.77 22.09
CA VAL A 290 5.18 25.58 21.40
C VAL A 290 5.34 25.75 19.89
N ALA A 291 5.04 26.93 19.33
CA ALA A 291 5.24 27.22 17.91
C ALA A 291 6.73 27.15 17.52
N ALA A 292 7.61 27.74 18.30
CA ALA A 292 9.06 27.69 18.05
C ALA A 292 9.59 26.25 18.13
N ALA A 293 9.20 25.48 19.16
CA ALA A 293 9.55 24.08 19.28
C ALA A 293 9.08 23.27 18.07
N TYR A 294 7.83 23.47 17.63
CA TYR A 294 7.29 22.83 16.44
C TYR A 294 8.09 23.17 15.18
N LEU A 295 8.46 24.44 15.01
CA LEU A 295 9.23 24.87 13.83
C LEU A 295 10.63 24.24 13.80
N ILE A 296 11.23 23.98 14.95
CA ILE A 296 12.58 23.43 15.08
C ILE A 296 12.55 21.90 15.01
N THR A 297 11.64 21.26 15.74
CA THR A 297 11.67 19.80 15.95
C THR A 297 10.43 19.05 15.48
N GLY A 298 9.29 19.72 15.30
CA GLY A 298 7.99 19.10 15.07
C GLY A 298 7.62 18.88 13.60
N ARG A 299 8.31 19.56 12.68
CA ARG A 299 7.99 19.48 11.26
C ARG A 299 8.37 18.12 10.68
N PHE A 300 7.42 17.49 10.02
CA PHE A 300 7.63 16.25 9.28
C PHE A 300 6.64 16.17 8.12
N ASN A 301 7.15 15.92 6.93
CA ASN A 301 6.35 15.74 5.73
C ASN A 301 6.62 14.34 5.16
N PRO A 302 5.68 13.40 5.29
CA PRO A 302 5.84 12.02 4.81
C PRO A 302 6.09 11.92 3.30
N GLU A 303 5.46 12.79 2.50
CA GLU A 303 5.62 12.83 1.05
C GLU A 303 7.05 13.23 0.67
N ARG A 304 7.62 14.24 1.34
CA ARG A 304 9.00 14.64 1.11
C ARG A 304 10.01 13.55 1.47
N GLU A 305 9.73 12.79 2.54
CA GLU A 305 10.57 11.64 2.89
C GLU A 305 10.44 10.53 1.84
N PHE A 306 9.24 10.29 1.32
CA PHE A 306 9.02 9.39 0.21
C PHE A 306 9.78 9.84 -1.04
N GLU A 307 9.71 11.11 -1.44
CA GLU A 307 10.45 11.63 -2.62
C GLU A 307 11.97 11.42 -2.51
N LYS A 308 12.54 11.51 -1.29
CA LYS A 308 13.97 11.31 -1.06
C LYS A 308 14.39 9.84 -1.02
N HIS A 309 13.55 8.98 -0.47
CA HIS A 309 13.87 7.60 -0.13
C HIS A 309 12.93 6.60 -0.81
N ALA A 310 12.23 7.04 -1.85
CA ALA A 310 11.35 6.17 -2.61
C ALA A 310 12.13 4.99 -3.16
N THR A 311 11.71 3.80 -2.77
CA THR A 311 12.09 2.57 -3.45
C THR A 311 10.88 2.06 -4.16
N ILE A 312 11.00 1.83 -5.46
CA ILE A 312 10.05 0.98 -6.14
C ILE A 312 10.48 -0.43 -5.82
N GLU A 313 9.96 -0.95 -4.75
CA GLU A 313 9.94 -2.39 -4.67
C GLU A 313 8.87 -2.87 -5.65
N PRO A 314 9.22 -3.85 -6.48
CA PRO A 314 8.22 -4.65 -7.16
C PRO A 314 7.54 -5.55 -6.12
N VAL A 315 7.00 -4.94 -5.05
CA VAL A 315 6.28 -5.67 -3.99
C VAL A 315 5.21 -6.54 -4.61
N GLN A 316 4.97 -6.36 -5.94
CA GLN A 316 3.74 -6.98 -6.20
C GLN A 316 3.35 -7.30 -7.56
N LEU A 317 4.24 -7.23 -8.45
CA LEU A 317 4.02 -7.71 -9.81
C LEU A 317 4.52 -9.13 -10.04
N ASN A 318 5.06 -9.76 -9.02
CA ASN A 318 5.32 -11.20 -9.05
C ASN A 318 4.04 -11.97 -8.71
N ALA A 319 3.00 -11.75 -9.49
CA ALA A 319 2.01 -12.79 -9.71
C ALA A 319 2.80 -13.99 -10.21
N SER A 320 2.78 -15.06 -9.44
CA SER A 320 3.42 -16.33 -9.70
C SER A 320 3.16 -16.76 -11.15
N ALA A 321 4.09 -16.48 -12.04
CA ALA A 321 4.16 -17.24 -13.27
C ALA A 321 4.47 -18.67 -12.85
N PRO A 322 3.68 -19.67 -13.24
CA PRO A 322 4.02 -21.05 -12.97
C PRO A 322 5.39 -21.31 -13.61
N SER A 323 6.33 -21.71 -12.77
CA SER A 323 7.66 -22.11 -13.17
C SER A 323 7.57 -23.25 -14.18
N SER A 324 7.67 -22.93 -15.45
CA SER A 324 8.03 -23.91 -16.48
C SER A 324 9.54 -23.93 -16.58
N PRO A 325 10.19 -25.07 -16.46
CA PRO A 325 11.62 -25.18 -16.67
C PRO A 325 11.88 -25.20 -18.17
N SER A 326 12.41 -24.15 -18.71
CA SER A 326 12.97 -24.16 -20.06
C SER A 326 14.25 -23.36 -20.11
N SER A 327 15.31 -24.10 -20.05
CA SER A 327 16.55 -24.04 -20.85
C SER A 327 16.93 -22.71 -21.53
N THR A 328 18.09 -22.23 -21.06
CA THR A 328 19.26 -21.84 -21.89
C THR A 328 19.11 -20.75 -22.94
N THR A 329 19.77 -19.65 -22.78
CA THR A 329 21.01 -19.30 -23.49
C THR A 329 21.28 -17.84 -23.26
N GLU A 330 22.29 -17.59 -22.45
CA GLU A 330 23.46 -16.76 -22.76
C GLU A 330 23.34 -15.80 -23.95
N ASN A 331 23.40 -14.51 -23.63
CA ASN A 331 24.28 -13.58 -24.36
C ASN A 331 24.56 -12.35 -23.51
N ALA A 332 25.34 -12.51 -22.46
CA ALA A 332 26.07 -11.42 -21.85
C ALA A 332 27.24 -11.07 -22.77
N ARG A 333 27.22 -9.97 -23.46
CA ARG A 333 28.40 -9.39 -24.10
C ARG A 333 29.27 -8.79 -23.01
N ILE A 334 30.33 -9.51 -22.66
CA ILE A 334 31.43 -8.99 -21.87
C ILE A 334 32.23 -8.06 -22.78
N GLY A 335 32.23 -6.77 -22.49
CA GLY A 335 33.16 -5.82 -23.05
C GLY A 335 34.55 -6.01 -22.42
N SER A 336 35.58 -5.87 -23.17
CA SER A 336 36.99 -6.22 -22.91
C SER A 336 37.70 -5.39 -21.82
N ASP A 337 37.03 -4.52 -21.08
CA ASP A 337 37.69 -3.56 -20.18
C ASP A 337 37.18 -3.53 -18.74
N GLY A 338 36.68 -4.60 -18.21
CA GLY A 338 36.55 -4.81 -16.76
C GLY A 338 35.91 -3.71 -15.89
N ALA A 339 35.32 -2.67 -16.49
CA ALA A 339 34.63 -1.61 -15.78
C ALA A 339 33.12 -1.79 -15.96
N LEU A 340 32.43 -2.07 -14.88
CA LEU A 340 30.98 -2.01 -14.79
C LEU A 340 30.56 -0.54 -15.04
N ALA A 341 30.08 -0.28 -16.25
CA ALA A 341 29.46 1.00 -16.56
C ALA A 341 28.17 1.13 -15.74
N PRO A 342 27.87 2.30 -15.18
CA PRO A 342 26.68 2.50 -14.37
C PRO A 342 25.43 2.51 -15.27
N VAL A 343 24.79 1.36 -15.39
CA VAL A 343 23.46 1.19 -16.03
C VAL A 343 22.36 1.88 -15.20
N GLU A 344 22.67 2.25 -13.94
CA GLU A 344 21.70 2.77 -12.99
C GLU A 344 21.20 4.20 -13.24
N VAL A 345 21.87 5.01 -14.05
CA VAL A 345 21.49 6.44 -14.20
C VAL A 345 20.44 6.64 -15.30
N GLN A 346 20.45 5.83 -16.33
CA GLN A 346 19.51 5.98 -17.45
C GLN A 346 18.11 5.43 -17.16
N GLU A 347 18.00 4.35 -16.35
CA GLU A 347 16.70 3.85 -15.88
C GLU A 347 16.03 4.76 -14.84
N ARG A 348 16.80 5.56 -14.10
CA ARG A 348 16.23 6.53 -13.14
C ARG A 348 15.54 7.73 -13.79
N GLU A 349 15.98 8.19 -14.96
CA GLU A 349 15.35 9.32 -15.65
C GLU A 349 14.09 8.93 -16.43
N GLU A 350 13.97 7.71 -16.91
CA GLU A 350 12.79 7.26 -17.66
C GLU A 350 11.55 6.95 -16.78
N VAL A 351 11.72 6.79 -15.49
CA VAL A 351 10.64 6.38 -14.59
C VAL A 351 10.01 7.55 -13.82
N ILE A 352 10.68 8.68 -13.71
CA ILE A 352 10.05 9.93 -13.27
C ILE A 352 9.48 10.57 -14.52
N GLY A 353 8.17 10.40 -14.79
CA GLY A 353 7.53 11.02 -15.95
C GLY A 353 7.95 12.47 -16.07
N ALA A 354 8.64 12.81 -17.17
CA ALA A 354 9.08 14.17 -17.39
C ALA A 354 7.90 15.13 -17.20
N PRO A 355 8.10 16.35 -16.69
CA PRO A 355 6.99 17.30 -16.40
C PRO A 355 6.03 17.54 -17.57
N GLY A 356 6.43 17.22 -18.81
CA GLY A 356 5.58 17.29 -20.00
C GLY A 356 4.76 16.02 -20.31
N GLU A 357 5.05 14.87 -19.70
CA GLU A 357 4.41 13.60 -20.04
C GLU A 357 2.92 13.60 -19.63
N TRP A 358 2.60 14.05 -18.44
CA TRP A 358 1.22 14.22 -17.99
C TRP A 358 0.40 15.15 -18.90
N GLY A 359 1.03 16.19 -19.46
CA GLY A 359 0.38 17.08 -20.42
C GLY A 359 0.02 16.41 -21.73
N LYS A 360 0.86 15.48 -22.22
CA LYS A 360 0.56 14.66 -23.41
C LYS A 360 -0.63 13.75 -23.17
N TYR A 361 -0.63 13.00 -22.05
CA TYR A 361 -1.74 12.14 -21.67
C TYR A 361 -3.03 12.89 -21.48
N ARG A 362 -2.99 14.09 -20.89
CA ARG A 362 -4.19 14.93 -20.73
C ARG A 362 -4.81 15.30 -22.08
N LYS A 363 -3.99 15.70 -23.07
CA LYS A 363 -4.50 15.99 -24.42
C LYS A 363 -5.07 14.73 -25.09
N ALA A 364 -4.38 13.60 -24.99
CA ALA A 364 -4.85 12.33 -25.53
C ALA A 364 -6.17 11.89 -24.87
N PHE A 365 -6.29 12.06 -23.56
CA PHE A 365 -7.52 11.79 -22.81
C PHE A 365 -8.68 12.68 -23.26
N ASP A 366 -8.44 13.99 -23.43
CA ASP A 366 -9.46 14.92 -23.93
C ASP A 366 -9.96 14.52 -25.32
N THR A 367 -9.05 14.09 -26.20
CA THR A 367 -9.41 13.57 -27.54
C THR A 367 -10.23 12.28 -27.43
N MET A 368 -9.84 11.34 -26.56
CA MET A 368 -10.56 10.08 -26.34
C MET A 368 -11.97 10.32 -25.80
N VAL A 369 -12.13 11.22 -24.83
CA VAL A 369 -13.45 11.60 -24.27
C VAL A 369 -14.34 12.20 -25.35
N ASN A 370 -13.82 13.13 -26.18
CA ASN A 370 -14.60 13.74 -27.25
C ASN A 370 -15.04 12.70 -28.29
N GLN A 371 -14.16 11.77 -28.64
CA GLN A 371 -14.50 10.67 -29.54
C GLN A 371 -15.56 9.74 -28.94
N ALA A 372 -15.43 9.39 -27.64
CA ALA A 372 -16.43 8.56 -26.96
C ALA A 372 -17.83 9.21 -26.87
N VAL A 373 -17.89 10.55 -26.82
CA VAL A 373 -19.17 11.28 -26.94
C VAL A 373 -19.71 11.25 -28.37
N GLN A 374 -18.84 11.43 -29.38
CA GLN A 374 -19.25 11.36 -30.80
C GLN A 374 -19.74 9.96 -31.20
N ASP A 375 -19.12 8.92 -30.65
CA ASP A 375 -19.47 7.51 -30.89
C ASP A 375 -20.64 7.04 -29.99
N GLU A 376 -21.27 7.95 -29.24
CA GLU A 376 -22.40 7.69 -28.32
C GLU A 376 -22.08 6.65 -27.22
N ILE A 377 -20.79 6.39 -26.95
CA ILE A 377 -20.34 5.48 -25.87
C ILE A 377 -20.65 6.09 -24.51
N ILE A 378 -20.47 7.41 -24.36
CA ILE A 378 -20.85 8.19 -23.18
C ILE A 378 -21.72 9.39 -23.58
N PRO A 379 -22.68 9.81 -22.72
CA PRO A 379 -23.65 10.85 -23.12
C PRO A 379 -23.02 12.24 -23.27
N ASP A 380 -22.10 12.61 -22.42
CA ASP A 380 -21.44 13.92 -22.42
C ASP A 380 -20.11 13.88 -21.66
N ARG A 381 -19.27 14.92 -21.82
CA ARG A 381 -17.99 15.03 -21.14
C ARG A 381 -18.11 15.08 -19.60
N ALA A 382 -19.17 15.73 -19.08
CA ALA A 382 -19.37 15.86 -17.64
C ALA A 382 -19.76 14.52 -16.98
N TYR A 383 -20.21 13.57 -17.79
CA TYR A 383 -20.53 12.22 -17.34
C TYR A 383 -19.33 11.51 -16.73
N VAL A 384 -18.10 11.71 -17.26
CA VAL A 384 -16.86 11.11 -16.77
C VAL A 384 -16.68 11.33 -15.27
N GLY A 385 -16.90 12.57 -14.80
CA GLY A 385 -16.80 12.90 -13.37
C GLY A 385 -17.90 12.32 -12.49
N ARG A 386 -18.94 11.72 -13.07
CA ARG A 386 -20.09 11.12 -12.35
C ARG A 386 -20.06 9.58 -12.37
N ILE A 387 -19.15 8.96 -13.14
CA ILE A 387 -19.13 7.51 -13.35
C ILE A 387 -19.03 6.76 -12.03
N PHE A 388 -18.07 7.06 -11.16
CA PHE A 388 -17.93 6.37 -9.88
C PHE A 388 -19.20 6.47 -9.03
N LYS A 389 -19.82 7.66 -8.98
CA LYS A 389 -21.07 7.86 -8.23
C LYS A 389 -22.22 7.07 -8.83
N ARG A 390 -22.30 7.00 -10.16
CA ARG A 390 -23.29 6.17 -10.84
C ARG A 390 -23.08 4.68 -10.56
N LEU A 391 -21.86 4.18 -10.75
CA LEU A 391 -21.50 2.78 -10.48
C LEU A 391 -21.80 2.40 -9.03
N ASP A 392 -21.50 3.26 -8.07
CA ASP A 392 -21.83 3.03 -6.66
C ASP A 392 -23.34 3.04 -6.39
N SER A 393 -24.09 3.98 -6.97
CA SER A 393 -25.53 4.09 -6.73
C SER A 393 -26.34 2.95 -7.35
N THR A 394 -25.99 2.51 -8.57
CA THR A 394 -26.75 1.49 -9.33
C THR A 394 -26.12 0.08 -9.24
N GLY A 395 -24.88 0.00 -8.77
CA GLY A 395 -24.13 -1.24 -8.71
C GLY A 395 -24.27 -2.00 -7.40
N HIS A 396 -24.21 -3.33 -7.52
CA HIS A 396 -24.16 -4.27 -6.40
C HIS A 396 -22.86 -5.07 -6.53
N PRO A 397 -21.84 -4.83 -5.67
CA PRO A 397 -20.63 -5.62 -5.68
C PRO A 397 -20.90 -7.00 -5.12
N THR A 398 -20.32 -8.02 -5.77
CA THR A 398 -20.39 -9.43 -5.38
C THR A 398 -19.00 -10.05 -5.48
N ALA A 399 -18.78 -11.13 -4.73
CA ALA A 399 -17.58 -11.94 -4.85
C ALA A 399 -17.99 -13.33 -5.37
N ASP A 400 -17.28 -13.84 -6.36
CA ASP A 400 -17.48 -15.22 -6.81
C ASP A 400 -16.80 -16.25 -5.88
N ALA A 401 -16.99 -17.53 -6.17
CA ALA A 401 -16.44 -18.62 -5.37
C ALA A 401 -14.89 -18.63 -5.37
N ASP A 402 -14.27 -18.18 -6.45
CA ASP A 402 -12.81 -18.11 -6.62
C ASP A 402 -12.24 -16.81 -6.03
N GLY A 403 -13.13 -15.92 -5.58
CA GLY A 403 -12.79 -14.68 -4.91
C GLY A 403 -12.64 -13.48 -5.83
N GLY A 404 -12.93 -13.60 -7.10
CA GLY A 404 -13.02 -12.47 -8.02
C GLY A 404 -14.14 -11.51 -7.61
N LEU A 405 -13.87 -10.21 -7.66
CA LEU A 405 -14.85 -9.19 -7.36
C LEU A 405 -15.54 -8.72 -8.65
N TRP A 406 -16.86 -8.62 -8.59
CA TRP A 406 -17.70 -8.17 -9.68
C TRP A 406 -18.64 -7.06 -9.26
N LEU A 407 -19.00 -6.20 -10.19
CA LEU A 407 -20.05 -5.21 -10.02
C LEU A 407 -21.19 -5.53 -10.98
N GLU A 408 -22.34 -5.86 -10.44
CA GLU A 408 -23.58 -6.02 -11.19
C GLU A 408 -24.31 -4.68 -11.24
N VAL A 409 -24.64 -4.22 -12.45
CA VAL A 409 -25.30 -2.93 -12.67
C VAL A 409 -26.62 -3.20 -13.37
N SER A 410 -27.74 -2.79 -12.74
CA SER A 410 -29.07 -2.88 -13.34
C SER A 410 -29.29 -1.71 -14.29
N GLY A 411 -29.65 -1.99 -15.54
CA GLY A 411 -29.98 -1.00 -16.57
C GLY A 411 -31.35 -1.27 -17.22
N ALA A 412 -31.80 -0.35 -18.08
CA ALA A 412 -33.05 -0.49 -18.79
C ALA A 412 -33.11 -1.73 -19.70
N ASN A 413 -31.97 -2.19 -20.18
CA ASN A 413 -31.82 -3.33 -21.10
C ASN A 413 -31.46 -4.65 -20.39
N GLY A 414 -31.56 -4.70 -19.05
CA GLY A 414 -31.17 -5.86 -18.24
C GLY A 414 -30.01 -5.58 -17.31
N ALA A 415 -29.53 -6.62 -16.64
CA ALA A 415 -28.36 -6.54 -15.78
C ALA A 415 -27.07 -6.78 -16.57
N SER A 416 -26.12 -5.90 -16.43
CA SER A 416 -24.75 -6.06 -16.93
C SER A 416 -23.79 -6.21 -15.76
N LYS A 417 -22.65 -6.87 -15.95
CA LYS A 417 -21.62 -6.99 -14.92
C LYS A 417 -20.24 -6.64 -15.45
N VAL A 418 -19.37 -6.19 -14.55
CA VAL A 418 -17.96 -5.91 -14.86
C VAL A 418 -17.08 -6.43 -13.75
N GLY A 419 -15.92 -6.98 -14.11
CA GLY A 419 -14.88 -7.31 -13.14
C GLY A 419 -14.30 -6.06 -12.50
N LEU A 420 -14.05 -6.11 -11.19
CA LEU A 420 -13.57 -4.96 -10.42
C LEU A 420 -12.05 -4.90 -10.25
N SER A 421 -11.31 -5.86 -10.78
CA SER A 421 -9.85 -5.92 -10.73
C SER A 421 -9.24 -5.96 -12.12
N ARG A 422 -7.92 -5.72 -12.22
CA ARG A 422 -7.20 -5.86 -13.48
C ARG A 422 -7.24 -7.28 -14.02
N ASN A 423 -7.30 -8.30 -13.16
CA ASN A 423 -7.40 -9.69 -13.55
C ASN A 423 -8.72 -10.04 -14.23
N ASN A 424 -9.83 -9.43 -13.83
CA ASN A 424 -11.14 -9.84 -14.28
C ASN A 424 -11.94 -8.77 -15.04
N ILE A 425 -11.41 -7.55 -15.21
CA ILE A 425 -12.13 -6.46 -15.91
C ILE A 425 -12.50 -6.83 -17.35
N PHE A 426 -11.75 -7.72 -17.97
CA PHE A 426 -12.01 -8.27 -19.30
C PHE A 426 -12.29 -9.79 -19.27
N ALA A 427 -12.59 -10.36 -18.12
CA ALA A 427 -12.94 -11.78 -18.03
C ALA A 427 -14.24 -12.10 -18.80
N PRO A 428 -14.49 -13.37 -19.16
CA PRO A 428 -15.72 -13.78 -19.80
C PRO A 428 -16.96 -13.32 -19.03
N GLY A 429 -17.88 -12.66 -19.73
CA GLY A 429 -19.09 -12.09 -19.13
C GLY A 429 -18.95 -10.66 -18.59
N SER A 430 -17.75 -10.07 -18.64
CA SER A 430 -17.56 -8.65 -18.33
C SER A 430 -18.09 -7.78 -19.50
N ASP A 431 -18.93 -6.80 -19.17
CA ASP A 431 -19.46 -5.84 -20.14
C ASP A 431 -18.37 -4.84 -20.55
N PRO A 432 -18.01 -4.76 -21.85
CA PRO A 432 -16.93 -3.90 -22.31
C PRO A 432 -17.22 -2.40 -22.14
N HIS A 433 -18.50 -1.99 -22.17
CA HIS A 433 -18.87 -0.58 -21.94
C HIS A 433 -18.68 -0.20 -20.47
N LEU A 434 -19.08 -1.06 -19.53
CA LEU A 434 -18.82 -0.83 -18.09
C LEU A 434 -17.32 -0.84 -17.78
N ALA A 435 -16.55 -1.72 -18.42
CA ALA A 435 -15.10 -1.76 -18.29
C ALA A 435 -14.47 -0.45 -18.79
N PHE A 436 -14.89 0.05 -19.95
CA PHE A 436 -14.44 1.33 -20.49
C PHE A 436 -14.79 2.49 -19.56
N GLU A 437 -16.02 2.59 -19.07
CA GLU A 437 -16.43 3.63 -18.13
C GLU A 437 -15.59 3.63 -16.85
N LEU A 438 -15.38 2.47 -16.24
CA LEU A 438 -14.58 2.32 -15.03
C LEU A 438 -13.15 2.80 -15.26
N LEU A 439 -12.51 2.37 -16.32
CA LEU A 439 -11.16 2.76 -16.70
C LEU A 439 -11.07 4.25 -17.04
N LEU A 440 -12.06 4.78 -17.76
CA LEU A 440 -12.14 6.21 -18.07
C LEU A 440 -12.18 7.07 -16.80
N ALA A 441 -13.00 6.66 -15.81
CA ALA A 441 -13.08 7.36 -14.53
C ALA A 441 -11.78 7.27 -13.71
N ARG A 442 -11.07 6.14 -13.76
CA ARG A 442 -9.77 5.98 -13.10
C ARG A 442 -8.71 6.89 -13.70
N VAL A 443 -8.60 6.90 -15.02
CA VAL A 443 -7.65 7.76 -15.74
C VAL A 443 -7.96 9.23 -15.48
N ASP A 444 -9.24 9.63 -15.50
CA ASP A 444 -9.66 11.01 -15.15
C ASP A 444 -9.26 11.38 -13.72
N ALA A 445 -9.48 10.48 -12.76
CA ALA A 445 -9.11 10.70 -11.36
C ALA A 445 -7.60 10.88 -11.18
N ALA A 446 -6.79 10.06 -11.86
CA ALA A 446 -5.33 10.17 -11.84
C ALA A 446 -4.84 11.48 -12.49
N LEU A 447 -5.40 11.87 -13.63
CA LEU A 447 -5.07 13.14 -14.30
C LEU A 447 -5.47 14.39 -13.49
N LYS A 448 -6.45 14.28 -12.62
CA LYS A 448 -6.92 15.36 -11.70
C LYS A 448 -6.21 15.34 -10.36
N SER A 449 -5.44 14.31 -10.05
CA SER A 449 -4.71 14.24 -8.78
C SER A 449 -3.68 15.36 -8.70
N PRO A 450 -3.61 16.09 -7.57
CA PRO A 450 -2.54 17.09 -7.37
C PRO A 450 -1.18 16.45 -7.11
N LYS A 451 -1.14 15.16 -6.81
CA LYS A 451 0.07 14.42 -6.46
C LYS A 451 0.35 13.37 -7.54
N HIS A 452 1.42 13.56 -8.27
CA HIS A 452 1.91 12.65 -9.28
C HIS A 452 3.22 12.04 -8.79
N SER A 453 3.14 10.90 -8.13
CA SER A 453 4.31 10.10 -7.75
C SER A 453 4.72 9.14 -8.87
N ARG A 454 5.86 8.53 -8.70
CA ARG A 454 6.39 7.51 -9.63
C ARG A 454 5.48 6.28 -9.68
N GLU A 455 4.98 5.78 -8.55
CA GLU A 455 4.04 4.66 -8.53
C GLU A 455 2.73 5.03 -9.20
N THR A 456 2.24 6.24 -8.95
CA THR A 456 1.04 6.77 -9.62
C THR A 456 1.19 6.77 -11.13
N MET A 457 2.40 7.06 -11.66
CA MET A 457 2.67 7.02 -13.09
C MET A 457 2.68 5.58 -13.65
N ILE A 458 3.24 4.62 -12.92
CA ILE A 458 3.24 3.22 -13.34
C ILE A 458 1.81 2.70 -13.41
N GLU A 459 1.05 2.86 -12.33
CA GLU A 459 -0.36 2.46 -12.30
C GLU A 459 -1.20 3.17 -13.35
N PHE A 460 -0.93 4.44 -13.58
CA PHE A 460 -1.58 5.24 -14.62
C PHE A 460 -1.32 4.67 -16.02
N LYS A 461 -0.07 4.32 -16.35
CA LYS A 461 0.28 3.75 -17.67
C LYS A 461 -0.42 2.40 -17.89
N GLU A 462 -0.53 1.59 -16.85
CA GLU A 462 -1.29 0.34 -16.91
C GLU A 462 -2.79 0.61 -17.17
N ASP A 463 -3.40 1.52 -16.38
CA ASP A 463 -4.81 1.88 -16.52
C ASP A 463 -5.08 2.53 -17.90
N TRP A 464 -4.13 3.30 -18.42
CA TRP A 464 -4.20 3.88 -19.78
C TRP A 464 -4.22 2.79 -20.87
N ALA A 465 -3.31 1.84 -20.80
CA ALA A 465 -3.25 0.74 -21.76
C ALA A 465 -4.54 -0.10 -21.74
N LEU A 466 -5.09 -0.38 -20.56
CA LEU A 466 -6.37 -1.08 -20.41
C LEU A 466 -7.54 -0.24 -20.98
N LEU A 467 -7.53 1.08 -20.80
CA LEU A 467 -8.54 1.98 -21.36
C LEU A 467 -8.52 1.99 -22.89
N GLU A 468 -7.34 2.08 -23.50
CA GLU A 468 -7.19 1.99 -24.95
C GLU A 468 -7.69 0.63 -25.49
N TYR A 469 -7.37 -0.45 -24.79
CA TYR A 469 -7.86 -1.79 -25.12
C TYR A 469 -9.39 -1.89 -25.01
N ALA A 470 -10.00 -1.34 -23.96
CA ALA A 470 -11.46 -1.31 -23.81
C ALA A 470 -12.14 -0.58 -24.98
N ARG A 471 -11.59 0.59 -25.37
CA ARG A 471 -12.09 1.35 -26.52
C ARG A 471 -12.02 0.56 -27.82
N MET A 472 -10.89 -0.07 -28.08
CA MET A 472 -10.70 -0.90 -29.28
C MET A 472 -11.72 -2.04 -29.33
N ARG A 473 -11.99 -2.68 -28.20
CA ARG A 473 -12.98 -3.77 -28.11
C ARG A 473 -14.41 -3.33 -28.43
N ILE A 474 -14.82 -2.17 -27.91
CA ILE A 474 -16.14 -1.60 -28.23
C ILE A 474 -16.23 -1.33 -29.74
N ALA A 475 -15.20 -0.73 -30.35
CA ALA A 475 -15.19 -0.40 -31.77
C ALA A 475 -15.19 -1.63 -32.71
N THR A 476 -14.57 -2.74 -32.28
CA THR A 476 -14.43 -3.94 -33.10
C THR A 476 -15.52 -5.00 -32.88
N GLY A 477 -16.30 -4.88 -31.81
CA GLY A 477 -17.24 -5.93 -31.37
C GLY A 477 -16.59 -7.27 -31.06
N ALA A 478 -15.27 -7.30 -30.83
CA ALA A 478 -14.48 -8.52 -30.69
C ALA A 478 -14.84 -9.28 -29.40
N PRO A 479 -15.03 -10.62 -29.47
CA PRO A 479 -15.26 -11.43 -28.27
C PRO A 479 -14.08 -11.43 -27.33
N VAL A 480 -14.32 -11.75 -26.04
CA VAL A 480 -13.29 -11.81 -24.99
C VAL A 480 -12.35 -12.98 -25.28
N THR A 481 -11.20 -12.69 -25.89
CA THR A 481 -10.07 -13.60 -25.88
C THR A 481 -9.02 -13.00 -24.93
N ALA A 482 -8.46 -13.79 -24.04
CA ALA A 482 -7.50 -13.50 -22.97
C ALA A 482 -7.04 -12.04 -22.74
N SER A 483 -6.98 -11.64 -21.47
CA SER A 483 -6.52 -10.32 -21.01
C SER A 483 -5.12 -9.97 -21.55
N PRO A 484 -4.86 -8.72 -22.00
CA PRO A 484 -3.52 -8.27 -22.42
C PRO A 484 -2.48 -8.27 -21.28
N ALA A 485 -2.91 -8.41 -20.03
CA ALA A 485 -2.02 -8.49 -18.89
C ALA A 485 -1.10 -9.75 -18.88
N ALA A 486 -1.34 -10.75 -19.75
CA ALA A 486 -0.52 -11.96 -19.83
C ALA A 486 0.64 -11.86 -20.84
N HIS A 487 0.76 -10.78 -21.59
CA HIS A 487 1.86 -10.58 -22.55
C HIS A 487 2.55 -9.26 -22.24
N GLY A 488 3.80 -9.37 -21.76
CA GLY A 488 4.66 -8.22 -21.45
C GLY A 488 4.63 -7.17 -22.57
N THR A 489 4.35 -5.96 -22.17
CA THR A 489 4.18 -4.77 -22.97
C THR A 489 5.50 -4.35 -23.63
N THR A 490 5.85 -4.89 -24.81
CA THR A 490 7.00 -4.40 -25.58
C THR A 490 6.67 -4.10 -27.05
N ALA A 491 5.42 -4.22 -27.49
CA ALA A 491 5.10 -4.14 -28.93
C ALA A 491 4.23 -2.96 -29.40
N ALA A 492 3.68 -2.12 -28.54
CA ALA A 492 2.68 -1.11 -28.92
C ALA A 492 3.22 0.32 -29.10
N LEU A 493 4.50 0.59 -28.91
CA LEU A 493 5.07 1.94 -29.03
C LEU A 493 5.75 2.24 -30.38
N ALA A 494 5.76 1.29 -31.34
CA ALA A 494 6.50 1.44 -32.58
C ALA A 494 5.70 2.00 -33.79
N SER A 495 4.39 2.28 -33.69
CA SER A 495 3.59 2.65 -34.86
C SER A 495 2.96 4.05 -34.86
N ALA A 496 3.26 4.90 -33.88
CA ALA A 496 2.69 6.26 -33.83
C ALA A 496 3.66 7.38 -34.24
N GLY A 497 4.73 7.06 -34.93
CA GLY A 497 5.80 7.99 -35.27
C GLY A 497 6.10 8.15 -36.76
N GLU A 498 5.17 7.93 -37.69
CA GLU A 498 5.35 8.35 -39.12
C GLU A 498 3.98 8.57 -39.77
N LYS A 499 3.52 9.81 -39.77
CA LYS A 499 2.88 10.52 -40.87
C LYS A 499 2.64 11.98 -40.49
#